data_f5c68bfdbbba4dc569d73e12c756d086
#
_entry.id   f5c68bfdbbba4dc569d73e12c756d086
#
_cell.length_a   1.000
_cell.length_b   1.000
_cell.length_c   1.000
_cell.angle_alpha   90.00
_cell.angle_beta   90.00
_cell.angle_gamma   90.00
#
_symmetry.space_group_name_H-M   'P 1'
#
loop_
_entity.id
_entity.type
_entity.pdbx_description
1 polymer ?
#
loop_
_entity_poly.entity_id
_entity_poly.type
_entity_poly.pdbx_seq_one_letter_code
_entity_poly.pdbx_strand_id
1 'polypeptide(L)'
;MKQSSNKTNKLLLVLVIVLSIVVLVETTLLCSTLLVKKDVPKKELNKEIVDKEVKDIDDITDLSIKIDTLLSQKTNNYYKSNLTSAYGYRFQVLKGNLTSEVKHEILLDNIEWEDIPSSSYEILKETEFFKNLINSGYEAKYLLTTTKQVSLEKLSNYSEKLFGEKITNPVKSINTCPMYTYIEETKSFYYPIPQCGGINPHYVATYKSKYVDLGNEIDVYVNVAHLVSSGTQSVIDKYTVYKDFDLRGEAKFNDAIYKDAFKSNLSQQEAENFEITEDNHKEFSEYKFKFKKDQNNNYYFVSVEQVK
;
A
#
# COMPACT_ATOMS: atom_id res chain seq x y z
N MET A 1 69.17 30.68 -15.61
CA MET A 1 68.12 29.87 -14.95
C MET A 1 67.05 29.44 -15.96
N LYS A 2 67.26 28.44 -16.79
CA LYS A 2 66.27 27.96 -17.82
C LYS A 2 66.34 26.44 -18.07
N GLN A 3 66.70 25.63 -17.09
CA GLN A 3 66.78 24.15 -17.30
C GLN A 3 65.86 23.32 -16.36
N SER A 4 65.13 23.93 -15.42
CA SER A 4 64.28 23.18 -14.46
C SER A 4 62.87 22.90 -15.00
N SER A 5 62.33 23.74 -15.90
CA SER A 5 60.95 23.61 -16.41
C SER A 5 60.69 22.37 -17.30
N ASN A 6 61.72 21.90 -17.99
CA ASN A 6 61.54 20.83 -18.97
C ASN A 6 61.47 19.41 -18.35
N LYS A 7 62.06 19.21 -17.17
CA LYS A 7 61.99 17.93 -16.46
C LYS A 7 60.65 17.69 -15.81
N THR A 8 60.03 18.76 -15.24
CA THR A 8 58.72 18.68 -14.56
C THR A 8 57.60 18.39 -15.58
N ASN A 9 57.64 19.00 -16.76
CA ASN A 9 56.68 18.72 -17.81
C ASN A 9 56.75 17.34 -18.40
N LYS A 10 57.98 16.77 -18.51
CA LYS A 10 58.14 15.35 -18.92
C LYS A 10 57.66 14.36 -17.88
N LEU A 11 57.85 14.67 -16.61
CA LEU A 11 57.36 13.82 -15.52
C LEU A 11 55.81 13.84 -15.47
N LEU A 12 55.22 15.00 -15.62
CA LEU A 12 53.76 15.19 -15.69
C LEU A 12 53.14 14.45 -16.87
N LEU A 13 53.78 14.51 -18.05
CA LEU A 13 53.35 13.81 -19.24
C LEU A 13 53.37 12.27 -19.05
N VAL A 14 54.42 11.75 -18.44
CA VAL A 14 54.54 10.30 -18.15
C VAL A 14 53.46 9.88 -17.13
N LEU A 15 53.17 10.71 -16.10
CA LEU A 15 52.17 10.42 -15.13
C LEU A 15 50.76 10.36 -15.74
N VAL A 16 50.43 11.28 -16.63
CA VAL A 16 49.16 11.31 -17.36
C VAL A 16 48.99 10.09 -18.25
N ILE A 17 50.04 9.69 -18.95
CA ILE A 17 50.03 8.48 -19.82
C ILE A 17 49.80 7.22 -18.97
N VAL A 18 50.50 7.07 -17.84
CA VAL A 18 50.33 5.92 -16.94
C VAL A 18 48.92 5.86 -16.35
N LEU A 19 48.38 6.99 -15.89
CA LEU A 19 47.00 7.08 -15.40
C LEU A 19 45.97 6.71 -16.48
N SER A 20 46.18 7.16 -17.71
CA SER A 20 45.28 6.83 -18.84
C SER A 20 45.30 5.35 -19.18
N ILE A 21 46.45 4.70 -19.07
CA ILE A 21 46.60 3.23 -19.30
C ILE A 21 45.90 2.46 -18.19
N VAL A 22 46.04 2.88 -16.94
CA VAL A 22 45.33 2.24 -15.78
C VAL A 22 43.81 2.32 -15.94
N VAL A 23 43.29 3.48 -16.28
CA VAL A 23 41.83 3.67 -16.51
C VAL A 23 41.34 2.82 -17.69
N LEU A 24 42.13 2.69 -18.77
CA LEU A 24 41.77 1.83 -19.91
C LEU A 24 41.77 0.35 -19.53
N VAL A 25 42.72 -0.10 -18.72
CA VAL A 25 42.80 -1.50 -18.25
C VAL A 25 41.63 -1.83 -17.31
N GLU A 26 41.29 -0.91 -16.39
CA GLU A 26 40.15 -1.10 -15.49
C GLU A 26 38.80 -1.11 -16.25
N THR A 27 38.63 -0.24 -17.23
CA THR A 27 37.42 -0.23 -18.06
C THR A 27 37.30 -1.47 -18.95
N THR A 28 38.40 -1.98 -19.49
CA THR A 28 38.39 -3.24 -20.27
C THR A 28 38.14 -4.46 -19.39
N LEU A 29 38.67 -4.50 -18.14
CA LEU A 29 38.34 -5.55 -17.19
C LEU A 29 36.86 -5.53 -16.79
N LEU A 30 36.31 -4.35 -16.51
CA LEU A 30 34.86 -4.20 -16.20
C LEU A 30 33.99 -4.63 -17.39
N CYS A 31 34.32 -4.22 -18.61
CA CYS A 31 33.61 -4.67 -19.80
C CYS A 31 33.73 -6.17 -20.05
N SER A 32 34.89 -6.77 -19.80
CA SER A 32 35.06 -8.21 -19.98
C SER A 32 34.30 -9.04 -18.93
N THR A 33 34.19 -8.53 -17.69
CA THR A 33 33.36 -9.18 -16.65
C THR A 33 31.84 -9.04 -16.91
N LEU A 34 31.43 -7.99 -17.60
CA LEU A 34 30.05 -7.81 -18.01
C LEU A 34 29.67 -8.58 -19.28
N LEU A 35 30.63 -8.89 -20.15
CA LEU A 35 30.42 -9.61 -21.40
C LEU A 35 30.62 -11.12 -21.30
N VAL A 36 31.28 -11.63 -20.26
CA VAL A 36 31.25 -13.05 -19.93
C VAL A 36 29.88 -13.36 -19.29
N LYS A 37 28.81 -13.32 -20.08
CA LYS A 37 27.69 -14.22 -19.83
C LYS A 37 28.29 -15.64 -19.93
N LYS A 38 28.69 -16.20 -18.79
CA LYS A 38 28.73 -17.64 -18.66
C LYS A 38 27.35 -18.12 -19.11
N ASP A 39 27.31 -18.83 -20.19
CA ASP A 39 26.24 -19.79 -20.47
C ASP A 39 26.28 -20.80 -19.32
N VAL A 40 25.63 -20.40 -18.23
CA VAL A 40 25.14 -21.35 -17.24
C VAL A 40 24.16 -22.17 -18.04
N PRO A 41 24.36 -23.48 -18.22
CA PRO A 41 23.36 -24.31 -18.85
C PRO A 41 22.11 -24.03 -18.08
N LYS A 42 21.10 -23.48 -18.75
CA LYS A 42 19.74 -23.47 -18.26
C LYS A 42 19.39 -24.94 -18.02
N LYS A 43 19.66 -25.41 -16.83
CA LYS A 43 18.93 -26.51 -16.25
C LYS A 43 17.51 -25.95 -16.25
N GLU A 44 16.78 -26.23 -17.32
CA GLU A 44 15.35 -26.18 -17.32
C GLU A 44 14.92 -27.02 -16.12
N LEU A 45 14.73 -26.30 -15.00
CA LEU A 45 13.92 -26.80 -13.93
C LEU A 45 12.50 -26.72 -14.49
N ASN A 46 12.19 -27.67 -15.39
CA ASN A 46 10.82 -28.08 -15.62
C ASN A 46 10.34 -28.72 -14.30
N LYS A 47 10.21 -27.87 -13.28
CA LYS A 47 9.16 -28.08 -12.33
C LYS A 47 7.88 -27.80 -13.13
N GLU A 48 7.22 -28.88 -13.55
CA GLU A 48 5.79 -28.83 -13.71
C GLU A 48 5.27 -28.21 -12.41
N ILE A 49 5.04 -26.89 -12.43
CA ILE A 49 4.22 -26.22 -11.44
C ILE A 49 2.85 -26.78 -11.77
N VAL A 50 2.50 -27.88 -11.11
CA VAL A 50 1.13 -28.37 -11.11
C VAL A 50 0.37 -27.28 -10.38
N ASP A 51 -0.27 -26.41 -11.16
CA ASP A 51 -1.23 -25.43 -10.67
C ASP A 51 -2.28 -26.18 -9.87
N LYS A 52 -2.08 -26.29 -8.57
CA LYS A 52 -2.97 -26.97 -7.69
C LYS A 52 -4.01 -25.97 -7.22
N GLU A 53 -5.22 -26.11 -7.70
CA GLU A 53 -6.33 -25.31 -7.25
C GLU A 53 -6.50 -25.44 -5.74
N VAL A 54 -6.57 -24.31 -5.04
CA VAL A 54 -6.80 -24.29 -3.58
C VAL A 54 -8.22 -24.74 -3.31
N LYS A 55 -8.37 -25.79 -2.50
CA LYS A 55 -9.67 -26.38 -2.19
C LYS A 55 -10.13 -26.12 -0.75
N ASP A 56 -9.27 -25.52 0.09
CA ASP A 56 -9.65 -25.20 1.45
C ASP A 56 -10.47 -23.90 1.47
N ILE A 57 -11.74 -24.01 1.83
CA ILE A 57 -12.67 -22.88 1.87
C ILE A 57 -12.25 -21.85 2.93
N ASP A 58 -11.66 -22.29 4.05
CA ASP A 58 -11.24 -21.39 5.13
C ASP A 58 -10.03 -20.56 4.72
N ASP A 59 -9.06 -21.17 4.05
CA ASP A 59 -7.90 -20.47 3.47
C ASP A 59 -8.32 -19.44 2.42
N ILE A 60 -9.25 -19.80 1.52
CA ILE A 60 -9.78 -18.89 0.51
C ILE A 60 -10.49 -17.70 1.16
N THR A 61 -11.27 -17.94 2.19
CA THR A 61 -11.99 -16.90 2.92
C THR A 61 -11.02 -15.92 3.60
N ASP A 62 -9.99 -16.41 4.30
CA ASP A 62 -8.97 -15.59 4.95
C ASP A 62 -8.21 -14.74 3.94
N LEU A 63 -7.78 -15.32 2.82
CA LEU A 63 -7.11 -14.60 1.73
C LEU A 63 -8.01 -13.52 1.11
N SER A 64 -9.29 -13.83 0.92
CA SER A 64 -10.26 -12.85 0.42
C SER A 64 -10.40 -11.66 1.36
N ILE A 65 -10.53 -11.90 2.67
CA ILE A 65 -10.61 -10.84 3.69
C ILE A 65 -9.34 -9.98 3.68
N LYS A 66 -8.16 -10.57 3.55
CA LYS A 66 -6.90 -9.83 3.48
C LYS A 66 -6.81 -8.96 2.23
N ILE A 67 -7.23 -9.46 1.07
CA ILE A 67 -7.29 -8.67 -0.17
C ILE A 67 -8.28 -7.50 0.00
N ASP A 68 -9.44 -7.76 0.56
CA ASP A 68 -10.45 -6.72 0.80
C ASP A 68 -9.92 -5.66 1.79
N THR A 69 -9.16 -6.06 2.79
CA THR A 69 -8.46 -5.15 3.70
C THR A 69 -7.42 -4.29 2.97
N LEU A 70 -6.57 -4.89 2.14
CA LEU A 70 -5.55 -4.21 1.36
C LEU A 70 -6.13 -3.22 0.34
N LEU A 71 -7.32 -3.48 -0.17
CA LEU A 71 -8.03 -2.64 -1.13
C LEU A 71 -9.08 -1.74 -0.49
N SER A 72 -9.16 -1.70 0.85
CA SER A 72 -10.16 -0.87 1.56
C SER A 72 -11.60 -1.22 1.25
N GLN A 73 -11.88 -2.52 1.08
CA GLN A 73 -13.24 -3.01 0.84
C GLN A 73 -14.02 -3.30 2.14
N LYS A 74 -13.62 -2.71 3.26
CA LYS A 74 -14.31 -2.95 4.51
C LYS A 74 -15.68 -2.28 4.50
N THR A 75 -16.71 -3.10 4.63
CA THR A 75 -18.06 -2.62 4.95
C THR A 75 -18.04 -2.06 6.38
N ASN A 76 -17.94 -0.75 6.52
CA ASN A 76 -18.30 -0.13 7.77
C ASN A 76 -19.80 -0.37 7.99
N ASN A 77 -20.17 -0.92 9.15
CA ASN A 77 -21.58 -1.10 9.56
C ASN A 77 -22.40 0.20 9.56
N TYR A 78 -21.77 1.35 9.35
CA TYR A 78 -22.41 2.65 9.26
C TYR A 78 -23.04 2.92 7.90
N TYR A 79 -22.50 2.33 6.84
CA TYR A 79 -23.10 2.35 5.51
C TYR A 79 -23.09 0.89 5.04
N LYS A 80 -24.26 0.31 4.92
CA LYS A 80 -24.45 -1.03 4.32
C LYS A 80 -24.13 -1.05 2.81
N SER A 81 -23.25 -0.19 2.35
CA SER A 81 -22.77 -0.22 0.98
C SER A 81 -21.50 -1.05 0.93
N ASN A 82 -21.39 -1.95 -0.02
CA ASN A 82 -20.16 -2.65 -0.38
C ASN A 82 -19.05 -1.70 -0.87
N LEU A 83 -19.22 -0.41 -0.58
CA LEU A 83 -18.48 0.69 -1.12
C LEU A 83 -17.69 1.35 -0.01
N THR A 84 -16.39 1.29 -0.09
CA THR A 84 -15.50 1.93 0.87
C THR A 84 -14.99 3.24 0.33
N SER A 85 -14.97 4.26 1.17
CA SER A 85 -14.36 5.54 0.84
C SER A 85 -12.89 5.32 0.52
N ALA A 86 -12.50 5.77 -0.64
CA ALA A 86 -11.16 5.65 -1.12
C ALA A 86 -10.25 6.66 -0.47
N TYR A 87 -9.52 6.24 0.52
CA TYR A 87 -8.25 6.87 0.80
C TYR A 87 -7.19 6.22 -0.08
N GLY A 88 -6.20 7.00 -0.46
CA GLY A 88 -5.28 6.69 -1.55
C GLY A 88 -4.41 5.43 -1.41
N TYR A 89 -4.40 4.76 -0.25
CA TYR A 89 -3.46 3.66 -0.04
C TYR A 89 -3.69 2.45 -0.95
N ARG A 90 -4.93 2.16 -1.36
CA ARG A 90 -5.21 1.05 -2.29
C ARG A 90 -4.46 1.19 -3.62
N PHE A 91 -4.30 2.42 -4.11
CA PHE A 91 -3.53 2.68 -5.33
C PHE A 91 -2.06 2.42 -5.10
N GLN A 92 -1.53 2.76 -3.92
CA GLN A 92 -0.17 2.42 -3.52
C GLN A 92 0.02 0.91 -3.42
N VAL A 93 -0.94 0.19 -2.84
CA VAL A 93 -0.96 -1.27 -2.81
C VAL A 93 -0.88 -1.83 -4.23
N LEU A 94 -1.80 -1.45 -5.12
CA LEU A 94 -1.87 -1.97 -6.50
C LEU A 94 -0.63 -1.63 -7.35
N LYS A 95 0.12 -0.58 -6.99
CA LYS A 95 1.41 -0.24 -7.61
C LYS A 95 2.62 -0.85 -6.88
N GLY A 96 2.40 -1.67 -5.84
CA GLY A 96 3.46 -2.32 -5.08
C GLY A 96 4.23 -1.39 -4.13
N ASN A 97 3.75 -0.18 -3.86
CA ASN A 97 4.41 0.85 -3.05
C ASN A 97 4.02 0.75 -1.58
N LEU A 98 4.41 -0.31 -0.90
CA LEU A 98 4.08 -0.55 0.51
C LEU A 98 5.14 0.02 1.46
N THR A 99 5.14 1.33 1.59
CA THR A 99 5.96 2.00 2.62
C THR A 99 5.42 1.71 4.03
N SER A 100 6.23 1.98 5.07
CA SER A 100 5.79 1.84 6.46
C SER A 100 4.54 2.70 6.75
N GLU A 101 4.47 3.90 6.18
CA GLU A 101 3.33 4.81 6.32
C GLU A 101 2.06 4.20 5.71
N VAL A 102 2.15 3.66 4.50
CA VAL A 102 1.02 2.99 3.82
C VAL A 102 0.56 1.76 4.60
N LYS A 103 1.47 0.95 5.13
CA LYS A 103 1.11 -0.19 5.99
C LYS A 103 0.37 0.26 7.25
N HIS A 104 0.84 1.31 7.93
CA HIS A 104 0.14 1.85 9.10
C HIS A 104 -1.25 2.38 8.76
N GLU A 105 -1.40 3.09 7.64
CA GLU A 105 -2.70 3.57 7.18
C GLU A 105 -3.67 2.41 6.96
N ILE A 106 -3.26 1.37 6.24
CA ILE A 106 -4.06 0.16 6.02
C ILE A 106 -4.50 -0.45 7.35
N LEU A 107 -3.57 -0.60 8.29
CA LEU A 107 -3.85 -1.22 9.58
C LEU A 107 -4.82 -0.36 10.42
N LEU A 108 -4.58 0.94 10.51
CA LEU A 108 -5.38 1.86 11.30
C LEU A 108 -6.80 2.03 10.74
N ASP A 109 -6.96 2.00 9.43
CA ASP A 109 -8.27 2.06 8.78
C ASP A 109 -9.10 0.79 8.98
N ASN A 110 -8.45 -0.34 9.24
CA ASN A 110 -9.12 -1.65 9.30
C ASN A 110 -9.15 -2.29 10.69
N ILE A 111 -8.57 -1.66 11.71
CA ILE A 111 -8.59 -2.16 13.09
C ILE A 111 -9.82 -1.64 13.84
N GLU A 112 -10.26 -2.41 14.83
CA GLU A 112 -11.30 -1.95 15.75
C GLU A 112 -10.73 -0.98 16.77
N TRP A 113 -11.28 0.22 16.81
CA TRP A 113 -10.93 1.28 17.73
C TRP A 113 -11.70 1.19 19.04
N GLU A 114 -11.04 1.54 20.13
CA GLU A 114 -11.56 1.46 21.49
C GLU A 114 -11.78 2.85 22.10
N ASP A 115 -12.66 2.94 23.07
CA ASP A 115 -12.81 4.14 23.88
C ASP A 115 -11.54 4.39 24.69
N ILE A 116 -11.22 5.65 24.95
CA ILE A 116 -10.09 6.01 25.81
C ILE A 116 -10.44 5.63 27.26
N PRO A 117 -9.62 4.80 27.92
CA PRO A 117 -9.83 4.51 29.35
C PRO A 117 -9.57 5.76 30.18
N SER A 118 -10.37 5.95 31.23
CA SER A 118 -10.27 7.11 32.14
C SER A 118 -8.88 7.32 32.70
N SER A 119 -8.12 6.24 32.90
CA SER A 119 -6.72 6.29 33.37
C SER A 119 -5.77 7.00 32.39
N SER A 120 -6.10 7.06 31.11
CA SER A 120 -5.29 7.75 30.09
C SER A 120 -5.63 9.24 29.96
N TYR A 121 -6.74 9.70 30.54
CA TYR A 121 -7.20 11.08 30.35
C TYR A 121 -6.23 12.12 30.86
N GLU A 122 -5.66 11.92 32.04
CA GLU A 122 -4.72 12.87 32.65
C GLU A 122 -3.42 12.97 31.84
N ILE A 123 -2.93 11.85 31.30
CA ILE A 123 -1.75 11.81 30.43
C ILE A 123 -2.06 12.56 29.12
N LEU A 124 -3.19 12.25 28.50
CA LEU A 124 -3.55 12.82 27.21
C LEU A 124 -3.73 14.34 27.23
N LYS A 125 -4.34 14.90 28.29
CA LYS A 125 -4.51 16.36 28.43
C LYS A 125 -3.19 17.12 28.40
N GLU A 126 -2.11 16.50 28.86
CA GLU A 126 -0.79 17.09 28.92
C GLU A 126 0.00 16.96 27.61
N THR A 127 -0.46 16.11 26.67
CA THR A 127 0.21 15.93 25.39
C THR A 127 0.03 17.16 24.48
N GLU A 128 1.03 17.44 23.67
CA GLU A 128 0.98 18.51 22.67
C GLU A 128 -0.19 18.32 21.70
N PHE A 129 -0.47 17.08 21.33
CA PHE A 129 -1.59 16.71 20.46
C PHE A 129 -2.94 17.23 20.98
N PHE A 130 -3.29 16.93 22.25
CA PHE A 130 -4.53 17.38 22.85
C PHE A 130 -4.56 18.90 23.08
N LYS A 131 -3.45 19.47 23.52
CA LYS A 131 -3.31 20.94 23.68
C LYS A 131 -3.55 21.68 22.38
N ASN A 132 -3.03 21.16 21.26
CA ASN A 132 -3.26 21.74 19.93
C ASN A 132 -4.71 21.67 19.50
N LEU A 133 -5.39 20.55 19.76
CA LEU A 133 -6.81 20.40 19.47
C LEU A 133 -7.67 21.39 20.32
N ILE A 134 -7.39 21.52 21.61
CA ILE A 134 -8.07 22.49 22.48
C ILE A 134 -7.82 23.93 22.00
N ASN A 135 -6.59 24.26 21.64
CA ASN A 135 -6.24 25.58 21.10
C ASN A 135 -6.93 25.87 19.75
N SER A 136 -7.28 24.82 19.02
CA SER A 136 -8.06 24.91 17.77
C SER A 136 -9.57 25.04 18.00
N GLY A 137 -10.03 25.17 19.27
CA GLY A 137 -11.40 25.43 19.64
C GLY A 137 -12.25 24.22 20.03
N TYR A 138 -11.64 23.03 20.16
CA TYR A 138 -12.37 21.86 20.65
C TYR A 138 -12.46 21.86 22.17
N GLU A 139 -13.63 21.53 22.72
CA GLU A 139 -13.80 21.35 24.17
C GLU A 139 -13.08 20.07 24.64
N ALA A 140 -12.28 20.18 25.72
CA ALA A 140 -11.53 19.04 26.25
C ALA A 140 -12.42 17.83 26.58
N LYS A 141 -13.61 18.08 27.17
CA LYS A 141 -14.57 17.03 27.48
C LYS A 141 -15.08 16.31 26.22
N TYR A 142 -15.36 17.06 25.17
CA TYR A 142 -15.78 16.51 23.88
C TYR A 142 -14.67 15.63 23.26
N LEU A 143 -13.43 16.13 23.23
CA LEU A 143 -12.30 15.38 22.72
C LEU A 143 -12.11 14.05 23.45
N LEU A 144 -12.16 14.05 24.77
CA LEU A 144 -11.96 12.84 25.58
C LEU A 144 -13.06 11.78 25.36
N THR A 145 -14.27 12.20 25.03
CA THR A 145 -15.40 11.28 24.80
C THR A 145 -15.53 10.82 23.36
N THR A 146 -14.99 11.56 22.40
CA THR A 146 -15.12 11.24 20.97
C THR A 146 -13.86 10.66 20.36
N THR A 147 -12.69 10.93 20.95
CA THR A 147 -11.42 10.34 20.49
C THR A 147 -11.40 8.86 20.81
N LYS A 148 -10.95 8.08 19.85
CA LYS A 148 -10.72 6.64 19.99
C LYS A 148 -9.23 6.33 20.07
N GLN A 149 -8.89 5.18 20.60
CA GLN A 149 -7.51 4.70 20.68
C GLN A 149 -7.36 3.28 20.19
N VAL A 150 -6.13 2.93 19.81
CA VAL A 150 -5.69 1.55 19.62
C VAL A 150 -4.25 1.42 20.12
N SER A 151 -3.98 0.39 20.93
CA SER A 151 -2.63 0.15 21.44
C SER A 151 -1.68 -0.28 20.31
N LEU A 152 -0.40 0.11 20.44
CA LEU A 152 0.65 -0.34 19.52
C LEU A 152 0.76 -1.87 19.50
N GLU A 153 0.55 -2.53 20.63
CA GLU A 153 0.55 -4.00 20.70
C GLU A 153 -0.56 -4.61 19.84
N LYS A 154 -1.81 -4.13 19.97
CA LYS A 154 -2.94 -4.61 19.16
C LYS A 154 -2.68 -4.37 17.67
N LEU A 155 -2.18 -3.17 17.31
CA LEU A 155 -1.84 -2.84 15.93
C LEU A 155 -0.69 -3.70 15.40
N SER A 156 0.34 -3.96 16.21
CA SER A 156 1.49 -4.80 15.87
C SER A 156 1.10 -6.26 15.64
N ASN A 157 0.19 -6.80 16.46
CA ASN A 157 -0.35 -8.14 16.26
C ASN A 157 -1.19 -8.25 14.98
N TYR A 158 -1.89 -7.18 14.62
CA TYR A 158 -2.61 -7.12 13.36
C TYR A 158 -1.66 -7.02 12.16
N SER A 159 -0.57 -6.25 12.28
CA SER A 159 0.50 -6.18 11.29
C SER A 159 1.15 -7.54 11.02
N GLU A 160 1.46 -8.29 12.09
CA GLU A 160 2.03 -9.63 11.97
C GLU A 160 1.11 -10.59 11.20
N LYS A 161 -0.20 -10.51 11.43
CA LYS A 161 -1.19 -11.32 10.70
C LYS A 161 -1.34 -10.93 9.23
N LEU A 162 -1.27 -9.63 8.92
CA LEU A 162 -1.49 -9.14 7.55
C LEU A 162 -0.21 -9.11 6.72
N PHE A 163 0.91 -8.69 7.31
CA PHE A 163 2.19 -8.45 6.63
C PHE A 163 3.33 -9.37 7.06
N GLY A 164 3.10 -10.26 8.03
CA GLY A 164 4.13 -11.18 8.54
C GLY A 164 5.19 -10.50 9.41
N GLU A 165 5.00 -9.24 9.81
CA GLU A 165 5.97 -8.47 10.58
C GLU A 165 5.31 -7.63 11.67
N LYS A 166 6.01 -7.48 12.81
CA LYS A 166 5.59 -6.60 13.90
C LYS A 166 6.04 -5.16 13.66
N ILE A 167 5.24 -4.22 14.15
CA ILE A 167 5.62 -2.81 14.14
C ILE A 167 6.67 -2.56 15.22
N THR A 168 7.89 -2.23 14.83
CA THR A 168 8.99 -1.88 15.76
C THR A 168 9.17 -0.37 15.89
N ASN A 169 8.87 0.38 14.85
CA ASN A 169 8.98 1.83 14.80
C ASN A 169 7.66 2.41 14.31
N PRO A 170 6.76 2.83 15.23
CA PRO A 170 5.49 3.41 14.83
C PRO A 170 5.68 4.76 14.14
N VAL A 171 4.92 5.00 13.09
CA VAL A 171 4.86 6.30 12.41
C VAL A 171 4.17 7.28 13.36
N LYS A 172 4.80 8.45 13.62
CA LYS A 172 4.29 9.41 14.62
C LYS A 172 2.94 10.02 14.26
N SER A 173 2.73 10.30 12.98
CA SER A 173 1.45 10.81 12.50
C SER A 173 1.21 10.40 11.06
N ILE A 174 -0.03 10.15 10.72
CA ILE A 174 -0.50 9.92 9.36
C ILE A 174 -1.48 11.05 9.07
N ASN A 175 -1.07 11.97 8.20
CA ASN A 175 -1.85 13.17 7.84
C ASN A 175 -2.86 12.83 6.74
N THR A 176 -3.74 11.92 7.05
CA THR A 176 -4.90 11.57 6.22
C THR A 176 -6.17 12.16 6.84
N CYS A 177 -7.29 11.96 6.24
CA CYS A 177 -8.56 12.20 6.87
C CYS A 177 -9.26 10.83 7.08
N PRO A 178 -9.27 10.32 8.30
CA PRO A 178 -8.87 10.92 9.58
C PRO A 178 -7.37 11.00 9.81
N MET A 179 -6.93 11.94 10.64
CA MET A 179 -5.54 12.05 11.07
C MET A 179 -5.29 11.10 12.25
N TYR A 180 -4.32 10.21 12.09
CA TYR A 180 -3.89 9.30 13.16
C TYR A 180 -2.61 9.82 13.82
N THR A 181 -2.56 9.82 15.15
CA THR A 181 -1.39 10.30 15.90
C THR A 181 -0.97 9.26 16.93
N TYR A 182 0.30 8.88 16.89
CA TYR A 182 0.92 8.03 17.90
C TYR A 182 1.43 8.86 19.07
N ILE A 183 1.11 8.44 20.30
CA ILE A 183 1.55 9.06 21.55
C ILE A 183 2.39 8.04 22.31
N GLU A 184 3.68 8.35 22.47
CA GLU A 184 4.67 7.45 23.07
C GLU A 184 4.37 7.13 24.54
N GLU A 185 3.89 8.11 25.30
CA GLU A 185 3.61 7.98 26.73
C GLU A 185 2.55 6.93 27.04
N THR A 186 1.62 6.75 26.13
CA THR A 186 0.55 5.73 26.24
C THR A 186 0.77 4.53 25.34
N LYS A 187 1.79 4.55 24.49
CA LYS A 187 2.05 3.55 23.45
C LYS A 187 0.82 3.22 22.61
N SER A 188 0.09 4.25 22.20
CA SER A 188 -1.17 4.10 21.49
C SER A 188 -1.30 5.12 20.36
N PHE A 189 -2.04 4.73 19.32
CA PHE A 189 -2.53 5.63 18.30
C PHE A 189 -3.87 6.20 18.72
N TYR A 190 -4.09 7.44 18.37
CA TYR A 190 -5.31 8.18 18.64
C TYR A 190 -5.93 8.69 17.37
N TYR A 191 -7.25 8.61 17.34
CA TYR A 191 -8.08 9.09 16.27
C TYR A 191 -9.10 10.08 16.89
N PRO A 192 -8.84 11.39 16.87
CA PRO A 192 -9.89 12.36 17.14
C PRO A 192 -10.86 12.29 15.99
N ILE A 193 -12.17 12.29 16.26
CA ILE A 193 -13.18 12.31 15.19
C ILE A 193 -13.15 13.70 14.55
N PRO A 194 -12.36 13.95 13.48
CA PRO A 194 -12.46 15.21 12.77
C PRO A 194 -13.65 15.12 11.84
N GLN A 195 -14.29 16.23 11.65
CA GLN A 195 -15.17 16.41 10.52
C GLN A 195 -14.30 16.47 9.26
N CYS A 196 -14.02 15.31 8.69
CA CYS A 196 -13.42 15.25 7.37
C CYS A 196 -14.45 15.78 6.38
N GLY A 197 -14.15 16.88 5.70
CA GLY A 197 -15.01 17.45 4.66
C GLY A 197 -15.36 16.42 3.60
N GLY A 198 -16.54 16.51 3.01
CA GLY A 198 -17.08 15.53 2.09
C GLY A 198 -16.09 15.15 0.98
N ILE A 199 -15.79 13.89 0.87
CA ILE A 199 -14.95 13.31 -0.17
C ILE A 199 -15.89 12.69 -1.19
N ASN A 200 -15.58 12.89 -2.47
CA ASN A 200 -16.25 12.14 -3.54
C ASN A 200 -15.96 10.66 -3.35
N PRO A 201 -16.97 9.82 -3.10
CA PRO A 201 -16.73 8.42 -2.87
C PRO A 201 -16.18 7.76 -4.14
N HIS A 202 -15.05 7.10 -3.98
CA HIS A 202 -14.47 6.24 -5.00
C HIS A 202 -14.50 4.82 -4.48
N TYR A 203 -14.94 3.89 -5.30
CA TYR A 203 -15.14 2.52 -4.89
C TYR A 203 -14.29 1.57 -5.73
N VAL A 204 -14.07 0.36 -5.23
CA VAL A 204 -13.54 -0.74 -6.03
C VAL A 204 -14.49 -1.91 -5.97
N ALA A 205 -14.66 -2.58 -7.11
CA ALA A 205 -15.21 -3.91 -7.16
C ALA A 205 -14.08 -4.89 -7.52
N THR A 206 -14.11 -6.09 -6.96
CA THR A 206 -13.11 -7.12 -7.21
C THR A 206 -13.75 -8.44 -7.62
N TYR A 207 -13.01 -9.20 -8.42
CA TYR A 207 -13.31 -10.58 -8.74
C TYR A 207 -12.06 -11.42 -8.56
N LYS A 208 -12.09 -12.39 -7.65
CA LYS A 208 -10.98 -13.31 -7.39
C LYS A 208 -11.10 -14.47 -8.36
N SER A 209 -10.37 -14.40 -9.48
CA SER A 209 -10.51 -15.30 -10.62
C SER A 209 -9.82 -16.64 -10.45
N LYS A 210 -8.69 -16.67 -9.71
CA LYS A 210 -7.85 -17.86 -9.58
C LYS A 210 -7.04 -17.85 -8.29
N TYR A 211 -6.85 -19.03 -7.69
CA TYR A 211 -5.95 -19.28 -6.56
C TYR A 211 -4.96 -20.38 -6.99
N VAL A 212 -3.65 -20.10 -6.82
CA VAL A 212 -2.58 -21.03 -7.21
C VAL A 212 -1.74 -21.34 -5.98
N ASP A 213 -1.83 -22.56 -5.51
CA ASP A 213 -1.04 -23.06 -4.38
C ASP A 213 0.36 -23.49 -4.85
N LEU A 214 1.38 -22.83 -4.34
CA LEU A 214 2.80 -23.10 -4.62
C LEU A 214 3.49 -23.78 -3.41
N GLY A 215 2.72 -24.34 -2.46
CA GLY A 215 3.17 -24.96 -1.24
C GLY A 215 3.27 -23.97 -0.08
N ASN A 216 4.41 -23.28 0.08
CA ASN A 216 4.58 -22.28 1.13
C ASN A 216 4.09 -20.88 0.72
N GLU A 217 3.71 -20.71 -0.51
CA GLU A 217 3.18 -19.46 -1.09
C GLU A 217 1.87 -19.75 -1.80
N ILE A 218 1.02 -18.74 -1.88
CA ILE A 218 -0.19 -18.78 -2.70
C ILE A 218 -0.30 -17.48 -3.49
N ASP A 219 -0.58 -17.61 -4.78
CA ASP A 219 -0.88 -16.50 -5.65
C ASP A 219 -2.40 -16.40 -5.87
N VAL A 220 -2.97 -15.22 -5.63
CA VAL A 220 -4.39 -14.93 -5.86
C VAL A 220 -4.50 -13.91 -6.97
N TYR A 221 -5.22 -14.27 -8.03
CA TYR A 221 -5.47 -13.40 -9.18
C TYR A 221 -6.78 -12.65 -8.97
N VAL A 222 -6.73 -11.32 -9.07
CA VAL A 222 -7.84 -10.43 -8.76
C VAL A 222 -8.03 -9.41 -9.86
N ASN A 223 -9.20 -9.39 -10.46
CA ASN A 223 -9.59 -8.32 -11.35
C ASN A 223 -10.18 -7.16 -10.53
N VAL A 224 -9.83 -5.93 -10.89
CA VAL A 224 -10.19 -4.73 -10.12
C VAL A 224 -10.85 -3.70 -11.04
N ALA A 225 -12.06 -3.28 -10.69
CA ALA A 225 -12.75 -2.15 -11.29
C ALA A 225 -12.76 -0.95 -10.34
N HIS A 226 -12.61 0.24 -10.89
CA HIS A 226 -12.64 1.50 -10.15
C HIS A 226 -13.93 2.26 -10.45
N LEU A 227 -14.74 2.50 -9.42
CA LEU A 227 -15.98 3.25 -9.54
C LEU A 227 -15.77 4.66 -9.02
N VAL A 228 -15.95 5.64 -9.88
CA VAL A 228 -15.65 7.04 -9.61
C VAL A 228 -16.91 7.88 -9.76
N SER A 229 -17.24 8.63 -8.72
CA SER A 229 -18.36 9.58 -8.80
C SER A 229 -17.99 10.81 -9.64
N SER A 230 -18.90 11.26 -10.44
CA SER A 230 -18.88 12.58 -11.08
C SER A 230 -19.87 13.48 -10.33
N GLY A 231 -19.41 14.62 -9.85
CA GLY A 231 -20.27 15.57 -9.14
C GLY A 231 -19.47 16.46 -8.19
N THR A 232 -20.11 17.46 -7.63
CA THR A 232 -19.57 18.28 -6.55
C THR A 232 -19.88 17.64 -5.20
N GLN A 233 -19.18 18.06 -4.14
CA GLN A 233 -19.34 17.54 -2.77
C GLN A 233 -20.78 17.48 -2.24
N SER A 234 -21.69 18.22 -2.84
CA SER A 234 -23.09 18.33 -2.41
C SER A 234 -24.07 17.52 -3.26
N VAL A 235 -23.68 17.09 -4.46
CA VAL A 235 -24.57 16.34 -5.36
C VAL A 235 -23.74 15.29 -6.11
N ILE A 236 -23.85 14.04 -5.66
CA ILE A 236 -23.26 12.89 -6.36
C ILE A 236 -24.29 12.40 -7.37
N ASP A 237 -24.14 12.80 -8.61
CA ASP A 237 -25.14 12.51 -9.61
C ASP A 237 -24.95 11.17 -10.31
N LYS A 238 -23.71 10.83 -10.62
CA LYS A 238 -23.40 9.67 -11.47
C LYS A 238 -22.06 9.03 -11.14
N TYR A 239 -21.95 7.75 -11.46
CA TYR A 239 -20.72 6.99 -11.35
C TYR A 239 -20.26 6.48 -12.72
N THR A 240 -18.95 6.38 -12.85
CA THR A 240 -18.31 5.71 -14.00
C THR A 240 -17.42 4.59 -13.48
N VAL A 241 -17.55 3.43 -14.09
CA VAL A 241 -16.70 2.26 -13.87
C VAL A 241 -15.54 2.32 -14.85
N TYR A 242 -14.31 2.25 -14.33
CA TYR A 242 -13.09 2.27 -15.11
C TYR A 242 -12.36 0.92 -14.98
N LYS A 243 -11.69 0.52 -16.06
CA LYS A 243 -10.96 -0.75 -16.14
C LYS A 243 -9.57 -0.67 -15.52
N ASP A 244 -8.96 0.52 -15.51
CA ASP A 244 -7.59 0.75 -15.05
C ASP A 244 -7.38 2.19 -14.58
N PHE A 245 -6.20 2.46 -14.04
CA PHE A 245 -5.76 3.78 -13.59
C PHE A 245 -4.25 3.96 -13.71
N ASP A 246 -3.81 5.23 -13.83
CA ASP A 246 -2.42 5.64 -13.62
C ASP A 246 -2.29 6.53 -12.39
N LEU A 247 -1.11 6.56 -11.79
CA LEU A 247 -0.77 7.54 -10.76
C LEU A 247 0.05 8.68 -11.37
N ARG A 248 -0.28 9.93 -11.03
CA ARG A 248 0.54 11.10 -11.33
C ARG A 248 1.56 11.29 -10.22
N GLY A 249 2.86 11.23 -10.57
CA GLY A 249 3.95 11.55 -9.65
C GLY A 249 4.07 10.59 -8.46
N GLU A 250 4.64 11.11 -7.36
CA GLU A 250 4.70 10.42 -6.06
C GLU A 250 3.33 10.54 -5.39
N ALA A 251 2.39 9.73 -5.82
CA ALA A 251 0.97 9.84 -5.51
C ALA A 251 0.68 9.96 -4.01
N LYS A 252 0.52 11.19 -3.59
CA LYS A 252 -0.16 11.53 -2.35
C LYS A 252 -1.59 11.91 -2.72
N PHE A 253 -2.58 11.07 -2.36
CA PHE A 253 -4.02 11.36 -2.45
C PHE A 253 -4.59 11.87 -3.79
N ASN A 254 -5.58 11.20 -4.32
CA ASN A 254 -6.41 11.60 -5.48
C ASN A 254 -5.72 11.86 -6.82
N ASP A 255 -4.47 11.47 -6.98
CA ASP A 255 -3.73 11.67 -8.24
C ASP A 255 -3.92 10.50 -9.24
N ALA A 256 -4.90 9.65 -9.00
CA ALA A 256 -5.25 8.59 -9.96
C ALA A 256 -5.92 9.18 -11.20
N ILE A 257 -5.37 8.87 -12.36
CA ILE A 257 -6.00 9.12 -13.65
C ILE A 257 -6.67 7.82 -14.06
N TYR A 258 -7.99 7.81 -14.03
CA TYR A 258 -8.76 6.64 -14.44
C TYR A 258 -8.78 6.50 -15.95
N LYS A 259 -8.66 5.27 -16.44
CA LYS A 259 -8.58 4.93 -17.86
C LYS A 259 -9.64 3.91 -18.25
N ASP A 260 -9.99 3.96 -19.52
CA ASP A 260 -10.83 2.96 -20.17
C ASP A 260 -12.17 2.76 -19.45
N ALA A 261 -13.08 3.71 -19.64
CA ALA A 261 -14.41 3.63 -19.08
C ALA A 261 -15.14 2.37 -19.62
N PHE A 262 -15.58 1.53 -18.69
CA PHE A 262 -16.39 0.34 -18.98
C PHE A 262 -17.87 0.67 -19.04
N LYS A 263 -18.37 1.43 -18.07
CA LYS A 263 -19.78 1.83 -17.98
C LYS A 263 -19.86 3.19 -17.29
N SER A 264 -20.68 4.09 -17.82
CA SER A 264 -20.85 5.45 -17.31
C SER A 264 -22.31 5.74 -16.97
N ASN A 265 -22.54 6.83 -16.24
CA ASN A 265 -23.86 7.32 -15.86
C ASN A 265 -24.66 6.40 -14.93
N LEU A 266 -24.01 5.57 -14.13
CA LEU A 266 -24.68 4.76 -13.12
C LEU A 266 -25.19 5.67 -12.00
N SER A 267 -26.40 5.39 -11.53
CA SER A 267 -26.91 5.91 -10.26
C SER A 267 -26.09 5.35 -9.10
N GLN A 268 -26.22 5.94 -7.91
CA GLN A 268 -25.56 5.42 -6.71
C GLN A 268 -25.94 3.95 -6.45
N GLN A 269 -27.23 3.61 -6.55
CA GLN A 269 -27.70 2.25 -6.34
C GLN A 269 -27.11 1.26 -7.36
N GLU A 270 -26.99 1.65 -8.64
CA GLU A 270 -26.35 0.80 -9.65
C GLU A 270 -24.84 0.64 -9.40
N ALA A 271 -24.18 1.68 -8.92
CA ALA A 271 -22.77 1.60 -8.53
C ALA A 271 -22.56 0.68 -7.31
N GLU A 272 -23.44 0.80 -6.30
CA GLU A 272 -23.43 -0.03 -5.10
C GLU A 272 -23.66 -1.52 -5.38
N ASN A 273 -24.43 -1.82 -6.42
CA ASN A 273 -24.70 -3.20 -6.87
C ASN A 273 -23.81 -3.63 -8.04
N PHE A 274 -22.80 -2.83 -8.40
CA PHE A 274 -21.90 -3.24 -9.48
C PHE A 274 -20.99 -4.36 -9.02
N GLU A 275 -20.97 -5.44 -9.79
CA GLU A 275 -20.13 -6.60 -9.57
C GLU A 275 -19.33 -6.92 -10.82
N ILE A 276 -18.08 -7.32 -10.65
CA ILE A 276 -17.32 -8.02 -11.65
C ILE A 276 -17.77 -9.49 -11.61
N THR A 277 -18.16 -10.03 -12.73
CA THR A 277 -18.66 -11.41 -12.86
C THR A 277 -17.69 -12.26 -13.66
N GLU A 278 -17.93 -13.57 -13.72
CA GLU A 278 -17.19 -14.49 -14.56
C GLU A 278 -17.23 -14.09 -16.04
N ASP A 279 -18.35 -13.51 -16.50
CA ASP A 279 -18.53 -13.12 -17.90
C ASP A 279 -17.71 -11.88 -18.29
N ASN A 280 -17.48 -10.95 -17.35
CA ASN A 280 -16.88 -9.65 -17.66
C ASN A 280 -15.52 -9.40 -16.99
N HIS A 281 -15.03 -10.30 -16.12
CA HIS A 281 -13.78 -10.06 -15.37
C HIS A 281 -12.57 -9.77 -16.27
N LYS A 282 -12.50 -10.38 -17.46
CA LYS A 282 -11.41 -10.20 -18.42
C LYS A 282 -11.31 -8.80 -19.02
N GLU A 283 -12.34 -7.98 -18.81
CA GLU A 283 -12.35 -6.58 -19.23
C GLU A 283 -11.56 -5.67 -18.30
N PHE A 284 -11.26 -6.11 -17.07
CA PHE A 284 -10.62 -5.31 -16.03
C PHE A 284 -9.18 -5.72 -15.83
N SER A 285 -8.35 -4.77 -15.35
CA SER A 285 -6.96 -5.06 -15.01
C SER A 285 -6.87 -6.16 -13.97
N GLU A 286 -5.99 -7.12 -14.21
CA GLU A 286 -5.73 -8.25 -13.35
C GLU A 286 -4.46 -8.03 -12.55
N TYR A 287 -4.53 -8.28 -11.26
CA TYR A 287 -3.44 -8.19 -10.31
C TYR A 287 -3.20 -9.54 -9.64
N LYS A 288 -1.93 -9.88 -9.47
CA LYS A 288 -1.52 -11.08 -8.73
C LYS A 288 -1.07 -10.67 -7.34
N PHE A 289 -1.82 -11.07 -6.33
CA PHE A 289 -1.49 -10.92 -4.92
C PHE A 289 -0.76 -12.16 -4.44
N LYS A 290 0.45 -11.97 -3.91
CA LYS A 290 1.26 -13.05 -3.36
C LYS A 290 1.15 -13.07 -1.86
N PHE A 291 0.86 -14.24 -1.30
CA PHE A 291 0.87 -14.52 0.12
C PHE A 291 1.86 -15.64 0.44
N LYS A 292 2.35 -15.65 1.68
CA LYS A 292 3.27 -16.67 2.18
C LYS A 292 2.81 -17.19 3.52
N LYS A 293 3.02 -18.49 3.78
CA LYS A 293 2.71 -19.10 5.08
C LYS A 293 3.77 -18.74 6.12
N ASP A 294 3.32 -18.40 7.32
CA ASP A 294 4.15 -18.30 8.50
C ASP A 294 4.39 -19.71 9.13
N GLN A 295 5.09 -19.74 10.25
CA GLN A 295 5.37 -20.99 10.99
C GLN A 295 4.10 -21.66 11.54
N ASN A 296 2.99 -20.94 11.65
CA ASN A 296 1.70 -21.43 12.15
C ASN A 296 0.72 -21.76 10.99
N ASN A 297 1.21 -21.80 9.75
CA ASN A 297 0.42 -21.97 8.53
C ASN A 297 -0.58 -20.85 8.23
N ASN A 298 -0.45 -19.65 8.83
CA ASN A 298 -1.27 -18.51 8.46
C ASN A 298 -0.64 -17.79 7.26
N TYR A 299 -1.46 -17.37 6.32
CA TYR A 299 -0.99 -16.60 5.19
C TYR A 299 -0.82 -15.11 5.56
N TYR A 300 0.28 -14.51 5.14
CA TYR A 300 0.51 -13.06 5.19
C TYR A 300 0.86 -12.52 3.80
N PHE A 301 0.50 -11.27 3.56
CA PHE A 301 0.71 -10.61 2.28
C PHE A 301 2.19 -10.27 2.05
N VAL A 302 2.68 -10.52 0.85
CA VAL A 302 4.07 -10.28 0.44
C VAL A 302 4.16 -9.17 -0.60
N SER A 303 3.41 -9.30 -1.68
CA SER A 303 3.50 -8.38 -2.82
C SER A 303 2.26 -8.44 -3.70
N VAL A 304 2.10 -7.42 -4.52
CA VAL A 304 1.14 -7.41 -5.61
C VAL A 304 1.83 -6.91 -6.87
N GLU A 305 1.45 -7.45 -8.02
CA GLU A 305 1.89 -6.99 -9.33
C GLU A 305 0.73 -7.01 -10.33
N GLN A 306 0.67 -6.05 -11.23
CA GLN A 306 -0.27 -6.04 -12.33
C GLN A 306 0.17 -7.07 -13.38
N VAL A 307 -0.74 -7.94 -13.78
CA VAL A 307 -0.44 -9.05 -14.72
C VAL A 307 -0.96 -8.72 -16.12
N LYS A 308 -2.07 -7.97 -16.17
CA LYS A 308 -2.73 -7.57 -17.41
C LYS A 308 -3.36 -6.19 -17.28
#